data_a7572a77f8cc14916999032bf2dc0ec6
#
_entry.id   a7572a77f8cc14916999032bf2dc0ec6
#
_cell.length_a   1.000
_cell.length_b   1.000
_cell.length_c   1.000
_cell.angle_alpha   90.00
_cell.angle_beta   90.00
_cell.angle_gamma   90.00
#
_symmetry.space_group_name_H-M   'P 1'
#
loop_
_entity.id
_entity.type
_entity.pdbx_description
1 polymer ?
#
loop_
_entity_poly.entity_id
_entity_poly.type
_entity_poly.pdbx_seq_one_letter_code
_entity_poly.pdbx_strand_id
1 'polypeptide(L)'
;GVQTCALPILSTIGVFAVMMTLKDFSLEGINGLGKKKPVLAAVMTLFLFSLAGIPGTAGFLAKFLLITAVLQTGQLFWLVILAVLTAAISVFYYFRVVQAMYFKSGDPQLQEISRERIVLLVLLSFLILLLGLSPQLLLDQLYILF
;
A
#
# COMPACT_ATOMS: atom_id res chain seq x y z
N GLY A 1 -0.70 -4.26 18.43
CA GLY A 1 0.62 -4.71 18.39
C GLY A 1 1.23 -5.14 17.06
N VAL A 2 1.76 -6.35 17.01
CA VAL A 2 2.58 -6.86 15.88
C VAL A 2 1.82 -6.88 14.56
N GLN A 3 0.53 -7.19 14.57
CA GLN A 3 -0.31 -7.28 13.37
C GLN A 3 -0.49 -5.91 12.69
N THR A 4 -0.62 -4.85 13.46
CA THR A 4 -0.78 -3.48 12.93
C THR A 4 0.48 -3.02 12.17
N CYS A 5 1.66 -3.48 12.60
CA CYS A 5 2.93 -3.19 11.91
C CYS A 5 3.14 -4.10 10.69
N ALA A 6 2.63 -5.33 10.70
CA ALA A 6 2.80 -6.28 9.60
C ALA A 6 2.11 -5.82 8.30
N LEU A 7 0.95 -5.15 8.40
CA LEU A 7 0.17 -4.71 7.24
C LEU A 7 0.90 -3.65 6.37
N PRO A 8 1.46 -2.56 6.95
CA PRO A 8 2.29 -1.63 6.18
C PRO A 8 3.53 -2.28 5.59
N ILE A 9 4.18 -3.20 6.33
CA ILE A 9 5.36 -3.93 5.87
C ILE A 9 5.01 -4.76 4.63
N LEU A 10 3.90 -5.49 4.65
CA LEU A 10 3.44 -6.30 3.53
C LEU A 10 3.19 -5.44 2.29
N SER A 11 2.55 -4.27 2.43
CA SER A 11 2.33 -3.34 1.34
C SER A 11 3.64 -2.78 0.79
N THR A 12 4.61 -2.47 1.65
CA THR A 12 5.93 -1.99 1.26
C THR A 12 6.70 -3.06 0.47
N ILE A 13 6.70 -4.31 0.96
CA ILE A 13 7.31 -5.43 0.25
C ILE A 13 6.67 -5.60 -1.13
N GLY A 14 5.34 -5.49 -1.22
CA GLY A 14 4.61 -5.55 -2.48
C GLY A 14 5.05 -4.48 -3.47
N VAL A 15 5.18 -3.22 -3.04
CA VAL A 15 5.69 -2.12 -3.88
C VAL A 15 7.09 -2.42 -4.39
N PHE A 16 8.02 -2.80 -3.51
CA PHE A 16 9.39 -3.13 -3.91
C PHE A 16 9.44 -4.33 -4.84
N ALA A 17 8.63 -5.37 -4.59
CA ALA A 17 8.58 -6.54 -5.45
C ALA A 17 8.10 -6.19 -6.87
N VAL A 18 7.16 -5.25 -7.01
CA VAL A 18 6.77 -4.71 -8.32
C VAL A 18 7.90 -3.86 -8.91
N MET A 19 8.54 -2.99 -8.14
CA MET A 19 9.66 -2.18 -8.62
C MET A 19 10.82 -3.04 -9.14
N MET A 20 11.15 -4.14 -8.47
CA MET A 20 12.20 -5.07 -8.92
C MET A 20 11.94 -5.69 -10.29
N THR A 21 10.73 -5.58 -10.84
CA THR A 21 10.41 -6.02 -12.20
C THR A 21 10.75 -4.98 -13.27
N LEU A 22 11.06 -3.76 -12.86
CA LEU A 22 11.47 -2.66 -13.72
C LEU A 22 13.00 -2.64 -13.85
N LYS A 23 13.50 -2.26 -15.02
CA LYS A 23 14.95 -2.01 -15.23
C LYS A 23 15.36 -0.62 -14.77
N ASP A 24 14.42 0.32 -14.84
CA ASP A 24 14.61 1.71 -14.42
C ASP A 24 13.65 2.03 -13.28
N PHE A 25 14.20 2.42 -12.12
CA PHE A 25 13.46 2.76 -10.90
C PHE A 25 13.06 4.23 -10.82
N SER A 26 13.34 5.01 -11.87
CA SER A 26 12.91 6.41 -11.94
C SER A 26 11.41 6.54 -12.16
N LEU A 27 10.86 7.73 -11.85
CA LEU A 27 9.47 8.04 -12.18
C LEU A 27 9.21 8.01 -13.69
N GLU A 28 10.22 8.26 -14.50
CA GLU A 28 10.15 8.20 -15.96
C GLU A 28 10.12 6.75 -16.45
N GLY A 29 10.87 5.87 -15.80
CA GLY A 29 10.90 4.44 -16.09
C GLY A 29 9.59 3.71 -15.82
N ILE A 30 8.69 4.30 -15.02
CA ILE A 30 7.36 3.74 -14.70
C ILE A 30 6.27 4.27 -15.64
N ASN A 31 6.56 5.32 -16.42
CA ASN A 31 5.57 5.95 -17.30
C ASN A 31 4.97 4.93 -18.27
N GLY A 32 3.63 4.92 -18.37
CA GLY A 32 2.93 4.05 -19.31
C GLY A 32 2.79 2.59 -18.86
N LEU A 33 3.19 2.24 -17.63
CA LEU A 33 3.08 0.86 -17.13
C LEU A 33 1.64 0.34 -17.19
N GLY A 34 0.65 1.18 -16.96
CA GLY A 34 -0.76 0.82 -17.04
C GLY A 34 -1.21 0.35 -18.41
N LYS A 35 -0.59 0.86 -19.48
CA LYS A 35 -0.86 0.45 -20.86
C LYS A 35 -0.13 -0.84 -21.23
N LYS A 36 1.12 -1.00 -20.80
CA LYS A 36 1.97 -2.14 -21.15
C LYS A 36 1.68 -3.40 -20.34
N LYS A 37 1.46 -3.24 -19.03
CA LYS A 37 1.18 -4.32 -18.08
C LYS A 37 0.11 -3.89 -17.08
N PRO A 38 -1.19 -3.89 -17.45
CA PRO A 38 -2.26 -3.35 -16.61
C PRO A 38 -2.40 -4.06 -15.26
N VAL A 39 -2.19 -5.37 -15.23
CA VAL A 39 -2.26 -6.14 -13.98
C VAL A 39 -1.19 -5.68 -12.98
N LEU A 40 0.04 -5.50 -13.45
CA LEU A 40 1.15 -5.08 -12.60
C LEU A 40 0.95 -3.65 -12.08
N ALA A 41 0.44 -2.76 -12.94
CA ALA A 41 0.10 -1.38 -12.54
C ALA A 41 -1.05 -1.35 -11.53
N ALA A 42 -2.08 -2.18 -11.69
CA ALA A 42 -3.20 -2.28 -10.75
C ALA A 42 -2.73 -2.78 -9.37
N VAL A 43 -1.93 -3.83 -9.34
CA VAL A 43 -1.34 -4.37 -8.11
C VAL A 43 -0.47 -3.33 -7.41
N MET A 44 0.38 -2.62 -8.14
CA MET A 44 1.21 -1.52 -7.62
C MET A 44 0.33 -0.42 -7.01
N THR A 45 -0.75 -0.04 -7.69
CA THR A 45 -1.69 0.98 -7.23
C THR A 45 -2.36 0.56 -5.93
N LEU A 46 -2.78 -0.69 -5.80
CA LEU A 46 -3.38 -1.21 -4.57
C LEU A 46 -2.41 -1.17 -3.39
N PHE A 47 -1.15 -1.54 -3.59
CA PHE A 47 -0.13 -1.42 -2.54
C PHE A 47 0.12 0.04 -2.14
N LEU A 48 0.21 0.96 -3.12
CA LEU A 48 0.37 2.39 -2.85
C LEU A 48 -0.83 2.99 -2.12
N PHE A 49 -2.05 2.58 -2.47
CA PHE A 49 -3.27 3.01 -1.78
C PHE A 49 -3.34 2.48 -0.35
N SER A 50 -2.86 1.26 -0.12
CA SER A 50 -2.73 0.72 1.23
C SER A 50 -1.71 1.53 2.04
N LEU A 51 -0.55 1.86 1.48
CA LEU A 51 0.45 2.71 2.13
C LEU A 51 -0.07 4.14 2.37
N ALA A 52 -0.84 4.69 1.44
CA ALA A 52 -1.51 5.98 1.61
C ALA A 52 -2.50 5.94 2.78
N GLY A 53 -3.12 4.79 3.01
CA GLY A 53 -4.16 4.61 4.02
C GLY A 53 -5.53 5.03 3.50
N ILE A 54 -5.86 4.65 2.25
CA ILE A 54 -7.19 4.87 1.69
C ILE A 54 -8.19 3.93 2.36
N PRO A 55 -9.39 4.40 2.74
CA PRO A 55 -10.43 3.56 3.32
C PRO A 55 -10.70 2.32 2.47
N GLY A 56 -10.88 1.17 3.11
CA GLY A 56 -11.03 -0.13 2.43
C GLY A 56 -9.72 -0.89 2.22
N THR A 57 -8.60 -0.37 2.69
CA THR A 57 -7.31 -1.07 2.67
C THR A 57 -6.80 -1.37 4.07
N ALA A 58 -5.99 -2.42 4.20
CA ALA A 58 -5.39 -2.81 5.48
C ALA A 58 -4.53 -1.70 6.10
N GLY A 59 -3.87 -0.89 5.27
CA GLY A 59 -3.05 0.23 5.74
C GLY A 59 -3.85 1.36 6.38
N PHE A 60 -5.09 1.59 5.95
CA PHE A 60 -6.01 2.50 6.63
C PHE A 60 -6.33 2.02 8.04
N LEU A 61 -6.69 0.74 8.18
CA LEU A 61 -7.03 0.14 9.46
C LEU A 61 -5.87 0.26 10.46
N ALA A 62 -4.64 -0.02 10.01
CA ALA A 62 -3.45 0.10 10.83
C ALA A 62 -3.24 1.53 11.36
N LYS A 63 -3.35 2.54 10.50
CA LYS A 63 -3.23 3.95 10.87
C LYS A 63 -4.36 4.40 11.80
N PHE A 64 -5.59 3.99 11.50
CA PHE A 64 -6.76 4.32 12.29
C PHE A 64 -6.65 3.79 13.72
N LEU A 65 -6.28 2.52 13.89
CA LEU A 65 -6.09 1.90 15.22
C LEU A 65 -4.97 2.58 16.01
N LEU A 66 -3.88 2.98 15.33
CA LEU A 66 -2.78 3.67 15.97
C LEU A 66 -3.19 5.08 16.44
N ILE A 67 -3.90 5.82 15.59
CA ILE A 67 -4.39 7.17 15.94
C ILE A 67 -5.39 7.09 17.09
N THR A 68 -6.33 6.17 17.07
CA THR A 68 -7.31 5.99 18.15
C THR A 68 -6.65 5.61 19.47
N ALA A 69 -5.63 4.74 19.45
CA ALA A 69 -4.88 4.39 20.65
C ALA A 69 -4.17 5.61 21.27
N VAL A 70 -3.57 6.47 20.43
CA VAL A 70 -2.90 7.70 20.90
C VAL A 70 -3.92 8.69 21.47
N LEU A 71 -5.09 8.85 20.83
CA LEU A 71 -6.15 9.75 21.30
C LEU A 71 -6.70 9.33 22.68
N GLN A 72 -6.78 8.03 22.95
CA GLN A 72 -7.23 7.51 24.25
C GLN A 72 -6.30 7.88 25.41
N THR A 73 -5.00 8.14 25.13
CA THR A 73 -4.06 8.57 26.18
C THR A 73 -4.29 10.01 26.64
N GLY A 74 -4.97 10.84 25.85
CA GLY A 74 -5.30 12.24 26.15
C GLY A 74 -4.12 13.23 26.21
N GLN A 75 -2.88 12.76 26.13
CA GLN A 75 -1.69 13.59 26.37
C GLN A 75 -0.90 13.95 25.10
N LEU A 76 -1.07 13.20 24.00
CA LEU A 76 -0.22 13.27 22.82
C LEU A 76 -0.97 13.77 21.57
N PHE A 77 -1.93 14.66 21.74
CA PHE A 77 -2.76 15.15 20.64
C PHE A 77 -1.96 15.79 19.49
N TRP A 78 -0.87 16.46 19.79
CA TRP A 78 0.02 17.04 18.80
C TRP A 78 0.67 16.01 17.87
N LEU A 79 0.96 14.79 18.39
CA LEU A 79 1.47 13.69 17.57
C LEU A 79 0.45 13.22 16.53
N VAL A 80 -0.83 13.23 16.86
CA VAL A 80 -1.90 12.89 15.92
C VAL A 80 -1.95 13.89 14.77
N ILE A 81 -1.85 15.19 15.07
CA ILE A 81 -1.79 16.25 14.05
C ILE A 81 -0.60 16.02 13.13
N LEU A 82 0.58 15.77 13.68
CA LEU A 82 1.80 15.53 12.92
C LEU A 82 1.69 14.27 12.05
N ALA A 83 1.10 13.20 12.59
CA ALA A 83 0.86 11.96 11.85
C ALA A 83 -0.10 12.15 10.66
N VAL A 84 -1.17 12.93 10.85
CA VAL A 84 -2.12 13.24 9.77
C VAL A 84 -1.46 14.10 8.69
N LEU A 85 -0.68 15.11 9.07
CA LEU A 85 0.03 15.96 8.12
C LEU A 85 1.06 15.17 7.29
N THR A 86 1.86 14.33 7.94
CA THR A 86 2.84 13.47 7.24
C THR A 86 2.16 12.44 6.35
N ALA A 87 1.01 11.90 6.77
CA ALA A 87 0.20 11.02 5.93
C ALA A 87 -0.31 11.74 4.68
N ALA A 88 -0.81 12.97 4.81
CA ALA A 88 -1.28 13.76 3.67
C ALA A 88 -0.16 14.04 2.64
N ILE A 89 1.04 14.36 3.12
CA ILE A 89 2.22 14.54 2.25
C ILE A 89 2.54 13.21 1.52
N SER A 90 2.50 12.09 2.22
CA SER A 90 2.77 10.76 1.64
C SER A 90 1.78 10.40 0.53
N VAL A 91 0.50 10.71 0.72
CA VAL A 91 -0.56 10.52 -0.30
C VAL A 91 -0.20 11.24 -1.61
N PHE A 92 0.30 12.47 -1.52
CA PHE A 92 0.70 13.24 -2.70
C PHE A 92 1.78 12.51 -3.52
N TYR A 93 2.81 11.97 -2.86
CA TYR A 93 3.87 11.23 -3.55
C TYR A 93 3.37 9.92 -4.17
N TYR A 94 2.54 9.18 -3.47
CA TYR A 94 1.96 7.94 -4.01
C TYR A 94 1.05 8.21 -5.21
N PHE A 95 0.26 9.27 -5.14
CA PHE A 95 -0.59 9.67 -6.25
C PHE A 95 0.21 10.08 -7.49
N ARG A 96 1.36 10.73 -7.29
CA ARG A 96 2.29 11.08 -8.37
C ARG A 96 2.83 9.84 -9.09
N VAL A 97 3.11 8.76 -8.37
CA VAL A 97 3.51 7.47 -8.97
C VAL A 97 2.38 6.86 -9.78
N VAL A 98 1.17 6.82 -9.23
CA VAL A 98 -0.02 6.33 -9.94
C VAL A 98 -0.28 7.14 -11.21
N GLN A 99 -0.16 8.47 -11.11
CA GLN A 99 -0.30 9.36 -12.26
C GLN A 99 0.74 9.07 -13.34
N ALA A 100 1.98 8.81 -12.99
CA ALA A 100 3.03 8.43 -13.93
C ALA A 100 2.70 7.11 -14.65
N MET A 101 2.19 6.11 -13.94
CA MET A 101 1.86 4.80 -14.51
C MET A 101 0.70 4.85 -15.53
N TYR A 102 -0.33 5.65 -15.24
CA TYR A 102 -1.57 5.62 -16.05
C TYR A 102 -1.71 6.76 -17.04
N PHE A 103 -1.25 7.96 -16.70
CA PHE A 103 -1.53 9.16 -17.48
C PHE A 103 -0.33 9.67 -18.29
N LYS A 104 0.89 9.28 -17.93
CA LYS A 104 2.06 9.65 -18.71
C LYS A 104 2.34 8.62 -19.80
N SER A 105 2.80 9.10 -20.95
CA SER A 105 3.26 8.26 -22.04
C SER A 105 4.73 7.88 -21.81
N GLY A 106 5.03 6.60 -21.98
CA GLY A 106 6.36 6.04 -21.84
C GLY A 106 6.38 4.58 -22.28
N ASP A 107 7.57 4.02 -22.39
CA ASP A 107 7.78 2.60 -22.68
C ASP A 107 8.61 1.97 -21.54
N PRO A 108 7.95 1.53 -20.46
CA PRO A 108 8.66 0.98 -19.32
C PRO A 108 9.43 -0.28 -19.71
N GLN A 109 10.72 -0.29 -19.43
CA GLN A 109 11.59 -1.44 -19.65
C GLN A 109 11.39 -2.45 -18.52
N LEU A 110 10.81 -3.60 -18.84
CA LEU A 110 10.50 -4.66 -17.89
C LEU A 110 11.54 -5.79 -18.00
N GLN A 111 11.86 -6.39 -16.87
CA GLN A 111 12.54 -7.68 -16.83
C GLN A 111 11.52 -8.79 -17.10
N GLU A 112 12.00 -9.94 -17.51
CA GLU A 112 11.13 -11.12 -17.64
C GLU A 112 10.60 -11.53 -16.26
N ILE A 113 9.28 -11.49 -16.14
CA ILE A 113 8.58 -11.81 -14.88
C ILE A 113 7.95 -13.19 -15.04
N SER A 114 8.29 -14.11 -14.17
CA SER A 114 7.62 -15.42 -14.13
C SER A 114 6.14 -15.23 -13.77
N ARG A 115 5.28 -16.07 -14.35
CA ARG A 115 3.84 -16.07 -14.06
C ARG A 115 3.55 -16.26 -12.57
N GLU A 116 4.35 -17.06 -11.90
CA GLU A 116 4.24 -17.33 -10.47
C GLU A 116 4.39 -16.07 -9.61
N ARG A 117 5.33 -15.18 -9.95
CA ARG A 117 5.51 -13.91 -9.26
C ARG A 117 4.30 -12.98 -9.44
N ILE A 118 3.74 -12.93 -10.65
CA ILE A 118 2.54 -12.11 -10.89
C ILE A 118 1.37 -12.65 -10.06
N VAL A 119 1.15 -13.96 -10.03
CA VAL A 119 0.09 -14.60 -9.24
C VAL A 119 0.29 -14.30 -7.76
N LEU A 120 1.50 -14.43 -7.25
CA LEU A 120 1.82 -14.11 -5.85
C LEU A 120 1.49 -12.65 -5.51
N LEU A 121 1.89 -11.70 -6.36
CA LEU A 121 1.63 -10.28 -6.16
C LEU A 121 0.12 -9.95 -6.18
N VAL A 122 -0.62 -10.59 -7.08
CA VAL A 122 -2.09 -10.46 -7.15
C VAL A 122 -2.73 -11.03 -5.88
N LEU A 123 -2.30 -12.20 -5.40
CA LEU A 123 -2.81 -12.79 -4.16
C LEU A 123 -2.52 -11.89 -2.95
N LEU A 124 -1.31 -11.33 -2.86
CA LEU A 124 -0.94 -10.40 -1.78
C LEU A 124 -1.78 -9.12 -1.83
N SER A 125 -2.00 -8.55 -3.01
CA SER A 125 -2.83 -7.36 -3.15
C SER A 125 -4.30 -7.62 -2.79
N PHE A 126 -4.82 -8.79 -3.16
CA PHE A 126 -6.16 -9.22 -2.78
C PHE A 126 -6.30 -9.44 -1.26
N LEU A 127 -5.29 -10.04 -0.64
CA LEU A 127 -5.24 -10.21 0.81
C LEU A 127 -5.30 -8.86 1.55
N ILE A 128 -4.58 -7.85 1.08
CA ILE A 128 -4.60 -6.49 1.66
C ILE A 128 -5.99 -5.86 1.56
N LEU A 129 -6.70 -6.06 0.46
CA LEU A 129 -8.08 -5.60 0.31
C LEU A 129 -9.03 -6.36 1.23
N LEU A 130 -8.93 -7.68 1.29
CA LEU A 130 -9.75 -8.50 2.18
C LEU A 130 -9.60 -8.08 3.64
N LEU A 131 -8.37 -7.91 4.11
CA LEU A 131 -8.08 -7.48 5.47
C LEU A 131 -8.55 -6.04 5.75
N GLY A 132 -8.56 -5.18 4.74
CA GLY A 132 -9.06 -3.81 4.86
C GLY A 132 -10.59 -3.73 4.91
N LEU A 133 -11.28 -4.56 4.15
CA LEU A 133 -12.75 -4.59 4.07
C LEU A 133 -13.40 -5.36 5.22
N SER A 134 -12.70 -6.34 5.76
CA SER A 134 -13.19 -7.20 6.85
C SER A 134 -12.32 -7.06 8.10
N PRO A 135 -12.38 -5.91 8.79
CA PRO A 135 -11.59 -5.68 10.01
C PRO A 135 -11.95 -6.67 11.13
N GLN A 136 -13.16 -7.23 11.09
CA GLN A 136 -13.62 -8.26 12.03
C GLN A 136 -12.72 -9.50 12.03
N LEU A 137 -12.24 -9.94 10.87
CA LEU A 137 -11.31 -11.08 10.78
C LEU A 137 -10.00 -10.85 11.54
N LEU A 138 -9.56 -9.60 11.63
CA LEU A 138 -8.38 -9.22 12.41
C LEU A 138 -8.72 -9.02 13.89
N LEU A 139 -9.88 -8.45 14.18
CA LEU A 139 -10.31 -8.12 15.54
C LEU A 139 -10.72 -9.39 16.31
N ASP A 140 -11.43 -10.33 15.69
CA ASP A 140 -11.84 -11.58 16.32
C ASP A 140 -10.64 -12.47 16.70
N GLN A 141 -9.59 -12.48 15.87
CA GLN A 141 -8.34 -13.16 16.21
C GLN A 141 -7.56 -12.48 17.34
N LEU A 142 -7.73 -11.16 17.51
CA LEU A 142 -7.17 -10.44 18.65
C LEU A 142 -7.90 -10.75 19.95
N TYR A 143 -9.22 -10.95 19.91
CA TYR A 143 -10.03 -11.31 21.08
C TYR A 143 -9.77 -12.73 21.58
N ILE A 144 -9.30 -13.64 20.73
CA ILE A 144 -8.98 -15.04 21.10
C ILE A 144 -7.57 -15.12 21.75
N LEU A 145 -6.70 -14.14 21.53
CA LEU A 145 -5.30 -14.12 22.00
C LEU A 145 -5.08 -13.31 23.30
N PHE A 146 -6.11 -12.62 23.80
CA PHE A 146 -6.12 -11.87 25.05
C PHE A 146 -7.33 -12.24 25.93
#